data_4d01195c4746f3d5620f787e3f38f544
#
_entry.id   4d01195c4746f3d5620f787e3f38f544
#
_cell.length_a   1.000
_cell.length_b   1.000
_cell.length_c   1.000
_cell.angle_alpha   90.00
_cell.angle_beta   90.00
_cell.angle_gamma   90.00
#
_symmetry.space_group_name_H-M   'P 1'
#
loop_
_entity.id
_entity.type
_entity.pdbx_description
1 polymer ?
#
loop_
_entity_poly.entity_id
_entity_poly.type
_entity_poly.pdbx_seq_one_letter_code
_entity_poly.pdbx_strand_id
1 'polypeptide(L)' 'VVGVKLSDVTKGAPADKAGIKGGDIIVELAGKSIENIYDYTAIIDAIKIGEETSVIVLRNGKRIELKITPGSRQ' A
#
# COMPACT_ATOMS: atom_id res chain seq x y z
N VAL A 1 -1.62 5.12 -16.12
CA VAL A 1 -2.12 4.91 -14.77
C VAL A 1 -1.11 5.45 -13.76
N VAL A 2 -1.59 6.26 -12.87
CA VAL A 2 -0.77 6.82 -11.81
C VAL A 2 -0.83 5.89 -10.60
N GLY A 3 0.31 5.68 -9.97
CA GLY A 3 0.37 4.82 -8.80
C GLY A 3 1.62 3.96 -8.79
N VAL A 4 1.74 3.13 -7.76
CA VAL A 4 2.86 2.21 -7.62
C VAL A 4 2.36 0.80 -7.87
N LYS A 5 2.82 0.23 -8.98
CA LYS A 5 2.45 -1.14 -9.32
C LYS A 5 3.35 -2.12 -8.57
N LEU A 6 2.73 -3.07 -7.90
CA LEU A 6 3.46 -4.11 -7.19
C LEU A 6 3.50 -5.34 -8.07
N SER A 7 4.70 -5.74 -8.48
CA SER A 7 4.83 -6.97 -9.25
C SER A 7 4.75 -8.20 -8.33
N ASP A 8 5.07 -8.02 -7.05
CA ASP A 8 5.02 -9.13 -6.10
C ASP A 8 4.91 -8.56 -4.69
N VAL A 9 4.36 -9.36 -3.80
CA VAL A 9 4.20 -8.97 -2.39
C VAL A 9 4.86 -10.05 -1.53
N THR A 10 5.73 -9.63 -0.64
CA THR A 10 6.41 -10.55 0.26
C THR A 10 5.40 -11.20 1.20
N LYS A 11 5.40 -12.52 1.22
CA LYS A 11 4.49 -13.26 2.07
C LYS A 11 4.76 -12.95 3.54
N GLY A 12 3.70 -12.66 4.28
CA GLY A 12 3.81 -12.32 5.69
C GLY A 12 4.12 -10.86 5.97
N ALA A 13 4.41 -10.07 4.93
CA ALA A 13 4.64 -8.64 5.11
C ALA A 13 3.31 -7.93 5.38
N PRO A 14 3.36 -6.69 5.91
CA PRO A 14 2.11 -5.95 6.16
C PRO A 14 1.21 -5.84 4.94
N ALA A 15 1.78 -5.67 3.74
CA ALA A 15 0.98 -5.60 2.52
C ALA A 15 0.24 -6.91 2.26
N ASP A 16 0.92 -8.03 2.46
CA ASP A 16 0.30 -9.34 2.28
C ASP A 16 -0.83 -9.54 3.28
N LYS A 17 -0.60 -9.15 4.53
CA LYS A 17 -1.62 -9.28 5.58
C LYS A 17 -2.81 -8.38 5.31
N ALA A 18 -2.60 -7.26 4.64
CA ALA A 18 -3.68 -6.35 4.28
C ALA A 18 -4.52 -6.85 3.12
N GLY A 19 -4.05 -7.87 2.41
CA GLY A 19 -4.77 -8.39 1.26
C GLY A 19 -4.28 -7.88 -0.07
N ILE A 20 -3.17 -7.15 -0.09
CA ILE A 20 -2.58 -6.67 -1.34
C ILE A 20 -1.89 -7.84 -2.03
N LYS A 21 -2.07 -7.93 -3.33
CA LYS A 21 -1.52 -9.04 -4.11
C LYS A 21 -0.63 -8.50 -5.22
N GLY A 22 0.22 -9.35 -5.75
CA GLY A 22 1.05 -9.00 -6.90
C GLY A 22 0.15 -8.55 -8.05
N GLY A 23 0.56 -7.50 -8.74
CA GLY A 23 -0.22 -6.93 -9.83
C GLY A 23 -1.14 -5.80 -9.40
N ASP A 24 -1.32 -5.58 -8.10
CA ASP A 24 -2.12 -4.46 -7.62
C ASP A 24 -1.33 -3.16 -7.80
N ILE A 25 -2.05 -2.08 -8.03
CA ILE A 25 -1.47 -0.75 -8.16
C ILE A 25 -1.93 0.08 -6.98
N ILE A 26 -1.00 0.51 -6.14
CA ILE A 26 -1.35 1.36 -5.01
C ILE A 26 -1.54 2.78 -5.53
N VAL A 27 -2.73 3.32 -5.35
CA VAL A 27 -3.06 4.66 -5.85
C VAL A 27 -3.28 5.66 -4.72
N GLU A 28 -3.59 5.19 -3.50
CA GLU A 28 -3.72 6.06 -2.33
C GLU A 28 -3.23 5.33 -1.10
N LEU A 29 -2.69 6.09 -0.18
CA LEU A 29 -2.22 5.57 1.10
C LEU A 29 -2.41 6.64 2.15
N ALA A 30 -3.07 6.28 3.26
CA ALA A 30 -3.36 7.21 4.34
C ALA A 30 -4.12 8.45 3.86
N GLY A 31 -4.98 8.27 2.86
CA GLY A 31 -5.76 9.37 2.30
C GLY A 31 -5.02 10.26 1.33
N LYS A 32 -3.79 9.93 0.98
CA LYS A 32 -2.97 10.73 0.07
C LYS A 32 -2.74 10.00 -1.22
N SER A 33 -2.81 10.74 -2.33
CA SER A 33 -2.58 10.15 -3.66
C SER A 33 -1.14 9.73 -3.82
N ILE A 34 -0.94 8.59 -4.45
CA ILE A 34 0.37 8.04 -4.75
C ILE A 34 0.57 8.06 -6.25
N GLU A 35 1.57 8.78 -6.72
CA GLU A 35 1.86 8.87 -8.15
C GLU A 35 3.09 8.07 -8.54
N ASN A 36 4.02 7.89 -7.59
CA ASN A 36 5.25 7.16 -7.86
C ASN A 36 5.80 6.60 -6.56
N ILE A 37 6.91 5.90 -6.66
CA ILE A 37 7.50 5.24 -5.50
C ILE A 37 7.99 6.25 -4.46
N TYR A 38 8.35 7.46 -4.88
CA TYR A 38 8.81 8.47 -3.95
C TYR A 38 7.68 8.93 -3.05
N ASP A 39 6.49 9.11 -3.62
CA ASP A 39 5.31 9.44 -2.83
C ASP A 39 5.01 8.33 -1.83
N TYR A 40 5.10 7.10 -2.28
CA TYR A 40 4.83 5.94 -1.43
C TYR A 40 5.80 5.91 -0.24
N THR A 41 7.10 6.04 -0.50
CA THR A 41 8.07 5.96 0.58
C THR A 41 7.95 7.14 1.54
N ALA A 42 7.64 8.33 1.03
CA ALA A 42 7.47 9.50 1.88
C ALA A 42 6.28 9.31 2.83
N ILE A 43 5.19 8.75 2.33
CA ILE A 43 4.02 8.53 3.17
C ILE A 43 4.29 7.41 4.17
N ILE A 44 4.93 6.33 3.74
CA ILE A 44 5.26 5.22 4.64
C ILE A 44 6.14 5.72 5.77
N ASP A 45 7.10 6.60 5.49
CA ASP A 45 7.98 7.13 6.53
C ASP A 45 7.21 8.01 7.52
N ALA A 46 6.12 8.62 7.09
CA ALA A 46 5.32 9.50 7.94
C ALA A 46 4.30 8.73 8.77
N ILE A 47 3.97 7.50 8.38
CA ILE A 47 2.99 6.70 9.09
C ILE A 47 3.63 6.06 10.30
N LYS A 48 2.92 6.11 11.44
CA LYS A 48 3.42 5.47 12.64
C LYS A 48 3.31 3.97 12.52
N ILE A 49 4.37 3.29 12.94
CA ILE A 49 4.39 1.84 12.96
C ILE A 49 3.37 1.34 13.96
N GLY A 50 2.58 0.36 13.55
CA GLY A 50 1.58 -0.25 14.40
C GLY A 50 0.20 0.39 14.32
N GLU A 51 0.08 1.51 13.62
CA GLU A 51 -1.23 2.15 13.45
C GLU A 51 -1.85 1.73 12.13
N GLU A 52 -3.10 1.31 12.17
CA GLU A 52 -3.82 0.93 10.97
C GLU A 52 -4.09 2.15 10.11
N THR A 53 -3.86 2.02 8.82
CA THR A 53 -4.16 3.08 7.88
C THR A 53 -4.82 2.46 6.64
N SER A 54 -5.49 3.29 5.87
CA SER A 54 -6.15 2.80 4.67
C SER A 54 -5.22 2.88 3.47
N VAL A 55 -5.38 1.93 2.58
CA VAL A 55 -4.68 1.91 1.31
C VAL A 55 -5.69 1.55 0.23
N ILE A 56 -5.62 2.24 -0.90
CA ILE A 56 -6.49 1.94 -2.03
C ILE A 56 -5.64 1.45 -3.17
N VAL A 57 -6.02 0.30 -3.70
CA VAL A 57 -5.32 -0.30 -4.83
C VAL A 57 -6.29 -0.46 -5.99
N LEU A 58 -5.74 -0.51 -7.20
CA LEU A 58 -6.50 -0.88 -8.38
C LEU A 58 -6.20 -2.34 -8.70
N ARG A 59 -7.25 -3.12 -8.80
CA ARG A 59 -7.16 -4.53 -9.15
C ARG A 59 -8.16 -4.80 -10.25
N ASN A 60 -7.66 -5.16 -11.43
CA ASN A 60 -8.52 -5.38 -12.59
C ASN A 60 -9.39 -4.16 -12.89
N GLY A 61 -8.81 -2.97 -12.73
CA GLY A 61 -9.51 -1.72 -13.01
C GLY A 61 -10.47 -1.27 -11.92
N LYS A 62 -10.52 -1.96 -10.79
CA LYS A 62 -11.43 -1.62 -9.70
C LYS A 62 -10.65 -1.09 -8.50
N ARG A 63 -11.20 -0.06 -7.86
CA ARG A 63 -10.62 0.49 -6.65
C ARG A 63 -11.04 -0.38 -5.48
N ILE A 64 -10.05 -0.85 -4.74
CA ILE A 64 -10.31 -1.69 -3.57
C ILE A 64 -9.65 -1.03 -2.37
N GLU A 65 -10.45 -0.74 -1.35
CA GLU A 65 -9.93 -0.16 -0.12
C GLU A 65 -9.57 -1.28 0.84
N LEU A 66 -8.34 -1.22 1.34
CA LEU A 66 -7.84 -2.20 2.29
C LEU A 66 -7.27 -1.46 3.49
N LYS A 67 -7.11 -2.16 4.58
CA LYS A 67 -6.48 -1.61 5.78
C LYS A 67 -5.12 -2.28 5.94
N ILE A 68 -4.12 -1.46 6.18
CA ILE A 68 -2.76 -1.93 6.37
C ILE A 68 -2.22 -1.38 7.67
N THR A 69 -1.54 -2.23 8.43
CA THR A 69 -0.86 -1.81 9.64
C THR A 69 0.64 -1.97 9.39
N PRO A 70 1.35 -0.86 9.18
CA PRO A 70 2.79 -0.98 8.95
C PRO A 70 3.44 -1.63 10.15
N GLY A 71 4.15 -2.70 9.90
CA GLY A 71 4.80 -3.42 10.97
C GLY A 71 6.17 -2.86 11.26
N SER A 72 6.59 -3.05 12.48
CA SER A 72 7.98 -2.76 12.82
C SER A 72 8.86 -3.80 12.16
N ARG A 73 10.08 -3.43 11.91
CA ARG A 73 11.01 -4.42 11.44
C ARG A 73 11.33 -5.40 12.55
N GLN A 74 11.36 -6.61 12.19
CA GLN A 74 11.63 -7.67 13.14
C GLN A 74 13.04 -8.18 12.97
#